data_46e0a5589d47a22b3d74e5d35f9adf2b
#
_entry.id   46e0a5589d47a22b3d74e5d35f9adf2b
#
_cell.length_a   1.000
_cell.length_b   1.000
_cell.length_c   1.000
_cell.angle_alpha   90.00
_cell.angle_beta   90.00
_cell.angle_gamma   90.00
#
_symmetry.space_group_name_H-M   'P 1'
#
loop_
_entity.id
_entity.type
_entity.pdbx_description
1 polymer ?
#
loop_
_entity_poly.entity_id
_entity_poly.type
_entity_poly.pdbx_seq_one_letter_code
_entity_poly.pdbx_strand_id
1 'polypeptide(L)'
;MRYDSALFCPESCVLQFIYSQLIRLILPFILLRLWWNGRRAPDLRRNWYQRLGIVPRASGTVVWVHAVSVGETIAAAPMVRRLLVRNPGITILMTAMTDTGLAQARKMFGDQVQYAYAPYDTPGAIRRFLDRANPRILVIMETEIWPNMIRQCRARRVPVFLINARLSERSARGYERIRGLAVPIMRSISWVAAQAEKDAERFRRIGVAPAKVAVTGSVKFDVDIPEDVRAAARTLRHKLAGRPVWIAGSTHGNENDQLIAAHVKVLEKHPDALLILVPRHPDRFEPVAEKTLKEGLVLARRSMGEDPAGAQVYLGDTMGELMMLYGASDLAFVGGSLIERGGHNPLEPAGWGIPVFSGPHFFNFETIYQRLLDDRGVKLVSDADDLAAHVSSLFSDHREREAIGLRALEVVNKNRGALDKVVDGIIERV
;
A
#
# COMPACT_ATOMS: atom_id res chain seq x y z
N MET A 1 -8.75 -27.81 -33.76
CA MET A 1 -8.11 -26.73 -33.00
C MET A 1 -7.19 -25.94 -33.95
N ARG A 2 -7.67 -24.84 -34.50
CA ARG A 2 -6.86 -23.99 -35.41
C ARG A 2 -5.96 -23.14 -34.51
N TYR A 3 -4.65 -23.30 -34.62
CA TYR A 3 -3.65 -22.41 -34.06
C TYR A 3 -3.84 -21.03 -34.70
N ASP A 4 -4.13 -20.04 -33.88
CA ASP A 4 -4.21 -18.63 -34.29
C ASP A 4 -2.77 -18.14 -34.65
N SER A 5 -2.39 -18.39 -35.88
CA SER A 5 -1.12 -18.01 -36.50
C SER A 5 -0.98 -16.48 -36.71
N ALA A 6 -2.04 -15.71 -36.40
CA ALA A 6 -2.10 -14.26 -36.59
C ALA A 6 -1.42 -13.46 -35.46
N LEU A 7 -0.81 -14.11 -34.44
CA LEU A 7 -0.25 -13.42 -33.25
C LEU A 7 1.27 -13.23 -33.29
N PHE A 8 1.99 -13.71 -34.29
CA PHE A 8 3.43 -13.54 -34.42
C PHE A 8 3.77 -12.72 -35.68
N CYS A 9 3.67 -11.40 -35.56
CA CYS A 9 4.34 -10.54 -36.52
C CYS A 9 5.87 -10.75 -36.34
N PRO A 10 6.66 -11.00 -37.40
CA PRO A 10 8.10 -11.18 -37.32
C PRO A 10 8.81 -10.06 -36.55
N GLU A 11 8.34 -8.84 -36.69
CA GLU A 11 8.86 -7.65 -35.98
C GLU A 11 8.74 -7.76 -34.47
N SER A 12 7.64 -8.29 -33.92
CA SER A 12 7.46 -8.44 -32.48
C SER A 12 8.41 -9.47 -31.87
N CYS A 13 8.74 -10.52 -32.62
CA CYS A 13 9.73 -11.52 -32.20
C CYS A 13 11.14 -10.92 -32.15
N VAL A 14 11.49 -10.09 -33.16
CA VAL A 14 12.78 -9.39 -33.21
C VAL A 14 12.93 -8.41 -32.04
N LEU A 15 11.93 -7.57 -31.80
CA LEU A 15 11.94 -6.62 -30.69
C LEU A 15 12.06 -7.33 -29.34
N GLN A 16 11.36 -8.42 -29.13
CA GLN A 16 11.48 -9.19 -27.91
C GLN A 16 12.82 -9.89 -27.76
N PHE A 17 13.40 -10.37 -28.86
CA PHE A 17 14.76 -10.91 -28.86
C PHE A 17 15.76 -9.83 -28.46
N ILE A 18 15.70 -8.65 -29.11
CA ILE A 18 16.55 -7.49 -28.78
C ILE A 18 16.42 -7.12 -27.29
N TYR A 19 15.19 -6.99 -26.77
CA TYR A 19 14.93 -6.75 -25.35
C TYR A 19 15.64 -7.78 -24.48
N SER A 20 15.48 -9.08 -24.80
CA SER A 20 16.06 -10.16 -24.03
C SER A 20 17.59 -10.16 -24.04
N GLN A 21 18.22 -9.81 -25.18
CA GLN A 21 19.68 -9.67 -25.27
C GLN A 21 20.18 -8.45 -24.49
N LEU A 22 19.46 -7.32 -24.58
CA LEU A 22 19.79 -6.10 -23.84
C LEU A 22 19.80 -6.37 -22.31
N ILE A 23 18.75 -7.00 -21.80
CA ILE A 23 18.69 -7.36 -20.36
C ILE A 23 19.82 -8.34 -19.98
N ARG A 24 20.16 -9.32 -20.84
CA ARG A 24 21.30 -10.22 -20.61
C ARG A 24 22.63 -9.47 -20.54
N LEU A 25 22.83 -8.50 -21.42
CA LEU A 25 24.05 -7.68 -21.46
C LEU A 25 24.18 -6.80 -20.20
N ILE A 26 23.06 -6.27 -19.71
CA ILE A 26 23.03 -5.42 -18.50
C ILE A 26 23.14 -6.25 -17.21
N LEU A 27 22.72 -7.51 -17.23
CA LEU A 27 22.66 -8.35 -16.03
C LEU A 27 23.98 -8.44 -15.25
N PRO A 28 25.18 -8.62 -15.86
CA PRO A 28 26.45 -8.64 -15.12
C PRO A 28 26.69 -7.35 -14.33
N PHE A 29 26.34 -6.19 -14.90
CA PHE A 29 26.48 -4.89 -14.23
C PHE A 29 25.52 -4.76 -13.05
N ILE A 30 24.28 -5.26 -13.21
CA ILE A 30 23.29 -5.31 -12.11
C ILE A 30 23.81 -6.20 -10.97
N LEU A 31 24.37 -7.37 -11.29
CA LEU A 31 24.96 -8.29 -10.30
C LEU A 31 26.19 -7.69 -9.61
N LEU A 32 27.05 -7.00 -10.35
CA LEU A 32 28.21 -6.30 -9.81
C LEU A 32 27.77 -5.20 -8.84
N ARG A 33 26.76 -4.40 -9.23
CA ARG A 33 26.16 -3.35 -8.37
C ARG A 33 25.53 -3.98 -7.11
N LEU A 34 24.81 -5.09 -7.26
CA LEU A 34 24.23 -5.82 -6.13
C LEU A 34 25.34 -6.29 -5.17
N TRP A 35 26.42 -6.84 -5.70
CA TRP A 35 27.57 -7.29 -4.91
C TRP A 35 28.26 -6.11 -4.19
N TRP A 36 28.40 -4.96 -4.87
CA TRP A 36 28.98 -3.75 -4.29
C TRP A 36 28.11 -3.19 -3.15
N ASN A 37 26.82 -3.04 -3.40
CA ASN A 37 25.86 -2.55 -2.40
C ASN A 37 25.74 -3.52 -1.21
N GLY A 38 25.85 -4.80 -1.45
CA GLY A 38 25.85 -5.84 -0.42
C GLY A 38 27.06 -5.79 0.56
N ARG A 39 28.04 -4.90 0.34
CA ARG A 39 29.06 -4.58 1.35
C ARG A 39 28.46 -3.80 2.53
N ARG A 40 27.44 -2.97 2.28
CA ARG A 40 26.76 -2.15 3.29
C ARG A 40 25.47 -2.81 3.81
N ALA A 41 24.92 -3.76 3.07
CA ALA A 41 23.72 -4.52 3.41
C ALA A 41 23.94 -6.01 3.10
N PRO A 42 24.48 -6.80 4.04
CA PRO A 42 24.87 -8.21 3.82
C PRO A 42 23.71 -9.10 3.34
N ASP A 43 22.48 -8.79 3.71
CA ASP A 43 21.29 -9.54 3.29
C ASP A 43 21.06 -9.51 1.78
N LEU A 44 21.48 -8.43 1.08
CA LEU A 44 21.47 -8.36 -0.38
C LEU A 44 22.28 -9.49 -1.05
N ARG A 45 23.33 -9.98 -0.38
CA ARG A 45 24.17 -11.07 -0.86
C ARG A 45 23.63 -12.45 -0.50
N ARG A 46 22.77 -12.54 0.52
CA ARG A 46 22.42 -13.83 1.11
C ARG A 46 21.64 -14.73 0.17
N ASN A 47 20.77 -14.22 -0.68
CA ASN A 47 19.92 -15.02 -1.57
C ASN A 47 19.95 -14.51 -3.02
N TRP A 48 21.07 -13.94 -3.46
CA TRP A 48 21.21 -13.35 -4.79
C TRP A 48 20.87 -14.31 -5.93
N TYR A 49 21.15 -15.61 -5.76
CA TYR A 49 20.87 -16.67 -6.72
C TYR A 49 19.36 -16.82 -7.02
N GLN A 50 18.49 -16.44 -6.10
CA GLN A 50 17.03 -16.44 -6.33
C GLN A 50 16.66 -15.50 -7.47
N ARG A 51 17.38 -14.38 -7.61
CA ARG A 51 17.21 -13.42 -8.72
C ARG A 51 17.60 -14.02 -10.08
N LEU A 52 18.33 -15.14 -10.08
CA LEU A 52 18.62 -15.95 -11.27
C LEU A 52 17.60 -17.10 -11.45
N GLY A 53 16.53 -17.12 -10.66
CA GLY A 53 15.48 -18.12 -10.71
C GLY A 53 15.78 -19.41 -9.94
N ILE A 54 16.83 -19.42 -9.10
CA ILE A 54 17.17 -20.57 -8.28
C ILE A 54 16.49 -20.43 -6.92
N VAL A 55 15.23 -20.85 -6.85
CA VAL A 55 14.41 -20.83 -5.62
C VAL A 55 14.16 -22.28 -5.13
N PRO A 56 13.81 -22.51 -3.86
CA PRO A 56 13.31 -23.82 -3.42
C PRO A 56 12.16 -24.29 -4.29
N ARG A 57 12.01 -25.60 -4.44
CA ARG A 57 10.83 -26.14 -5.13
C ARG A 57 9.61 -25.95 -4.25
N ALA A 58 8.59 -25.34 -4.81
CA ALA A 58 7.31 -25.24 -4.14
C ALA A 58 6.49 -26.53 -4.35
N SER A 59 5.60 -26.82 -3.42
CA SER A 59 4.69 -27.97 -3.45
C SER A 59 3.23 -27.50 -3.37
N GLY A 60 2.33 -28.31 -3.90
CA GLY A 60 0.90 -27.99 -3.90
C GLY A 60 0.49 -26.99 -4.98
N THR A 61 -0.69 -26.39 -4.82
CA THR A 61 -1.24 -25.37 -5.72
C THR A 61 -0.64 -24.03 -5.38
N VAL A 62 0.34 -23.57 -6.18
CA VAL A 62 1.07 -22.34 -5.92
C VAL A 62 0.40 -21.15 -6.61
N VAL A 63 0.07 -20.13 -5.83
CA VAL A 63 -0.29 -18.79 -6.30
C VAL A 63 0.92 -17.88 -6.14
N TRP A 64 1.49 -17.45 -7.27
CA TRP A 64 2.64 -16.56 -7.27
C TRP A 64 2.16 -15.11 -7.20
N VAL A 65 2.42 -14.42 -6.10
CA VAL A 65 2.12 -13.00 -5.89
C VAL A 65 3.39 -12.18 -6.06
N HIS A 66 3.41 -11.32 -7.07
CA HIS A 66 4.54 -10.44 -7.37
C HIS A 66 4.23 -9.01 -6.94
N ALA A 67 4.93 -8.54 -5.89
CA ALA A 67 4.84 -7.20 -5.32
C ALA A 67 6.24 -6.62 -5.18
N VAL A 68 6.61 -5.68 -6.04
CA VAL A 68 7.99 -5.21 -6.21
C VAL A 68 8.50 -4.44 -5.00
N SER A 69 7.65 -3.63 -4.40
CA SER A 69 7.98 -2.65 -3.35
C SER A 69 7.27 -2.93 -2.01
N VAL A 70 7.69 -2.22 -0.97
CA VAL A 70 7.00 -2.22 0.34
C VAL A 70 5.53 -1.80 0.21
N GLY A 71 5.26 -0.75 -0.59
CA GLY A 71 3.90 -0.26 -0.81
C GLY A 71 2.98 -1.29 -1.45
N GLU A 72 3.46 -1.98 -2.49
CA GLU A 72 2.72 -3.06 -3.15
C GLU A 72 2.53 -4.28 -2.23
N THR A 73 3.54 -4.62 -1.43
CA THR A 73 3.45 -5.68 -0.43
C THR A 73 2.34 -5.41 0.59
N ILE A 74 2.25 -4.17 1.08
CA ILE A 74 1.19 -3.74 1.99
C ILE A 74 -0.17 -3.78 1.28
N ALA A 75 -0.25 -3.30 0.04
CA ALA A 75 -1.49 -3.31 -0.74
C ALA A 75 -1.97 -4.74 -1.07
N ALA A 76 -1.04 -5.70 -1.25
CA ALA A 76 -1.38 -7.10 -1.49
C ALA A 76 -1.86 -7.85 -0.23
N ALA A 77 -1.51 -7.36 0.96
CA ALA A 77 -1.72 -8.10 2.20
C ALA A 77 -3.18 -8.48 2.49
N PRO A 78 -4.17 -7.61 2.32
CA PRO A 78 -5.58 -8.01 2.52
C PRO A 78 -6.00 -9.14 1.57
N MET A 79 -5.59 -9.08 0.30
CA MET A 79 -5.85 -10.12 -0.70
C MET A 79 -5.22 -11.45 -0.31
N VAL A 80 -3.94 -11.44 0.09
CA VAL A 80 -3.21 -12.65 0.51
C VAL A 80 -3.88 -13.30 1.71
N ARG A 81 -4.22 -12.52 2.75
CA ARG A 81 -4.93 -13.05 3.94
C ARG A 81 -6.27 -13.67 3.57
N ARG A 82 -7.06 -13.00 2.74
CA ARG A 82 -8.37 -13.50 2.33
C ARG A 82 -8.26 -14.76 1.45
N LEU A 83 -7.26 -14.85 0.59
CA LEU A 83 -6.98 -16.06 -0.20
C LEU A 83 -6.61 -17.25 0.70
N LEU A 84 -5.76 -17.06 1.71
CA LEU A 84 -5.38 -18.10 2.67
C LEU A 84 -6.57 -18.61 3.49
N VAL A 85 -7.47 -17.70 3.91
CA VAL A 85 -8.67 -18.06 4.66
C VAL A 85 -9.68 -18.81 3.77
N ARG A 86 -9.92 -18.33 2.55
CA ARG A 86 -10.96 -18.89 1.66
C ARG A 86 -10.52 -20.16 0.92
N ASN A 87 -9.21 -20.36 0.80
CA ASN A 87 -8.64 -21.55 0.15
C ASN A 87 -7.39 -22.04 0.90
N PRO A 88 -7.54 -22.74 2.03
CA PRO A 88 -6.41 -23.20 2.86
C PRO A 88 -5.47 -24.17 2.15
N GLY A 89 -5.87 -24.76 1.01
CA GLY A 89 -5.06 -25.72 0.24
C GLY A 89 -4.04 -25.06 -0.69
N ILE A 90 -4.01 -23.72 -0.80
CA ILE A 90 -3.05 -23.05 -1.66
C ILE A 90 -1.76 -22.68 -0.92
N THR A 91 -0.67 -22.68 -1.66
CA THR A 91 0.61 -22.13 -1.24
C THR A 91 0.80 -20.76 -1.89
N ILE A 92 0.91 -19.70 -1.09
CA ILE A 92 1.24 -18.38 -1.63
C ILE A 92 2.76 -18.25 -1.69
N LEU A 93 3.30 -17.94 -2.87
CA LEU A 93 4.70 -17.56 -3.06
C LEU A 93 4.77 -16.06 -3.35
N MET A 94 5.22 -15.28 -2.36
CA MET A 94 5.43 -13.84 -2.51
C MET A 94 6.82 -13.54 -3.04
N THR A 95 6.90 -12.68 -4.05
CA THR A 95 8.19 -12.19 -4.57
C THR A 95 8.27 -10.68 -4.55
N ALA A 96 9.43 -10.14 -4.16
CA ALA A 96 9.75 -8.72 -4.25
C ALA A 96 11.13 -8.48 -4.86
N MET A 97 11.35 -7.26 -5.37
CA MET A 97 12.67 -6.85 -5.89
C MET A 97 13.57 -6.31 -4.80
N THR A 98 13.01 -5.80 -3.71
CA THR A 98 13.74 -5.12 -2.62
C THR A 98 13.77 -5.98 -1.35
N ASP A 99 14.86 -5.86 -0.58
CA ASP A 99 14.99 -6.52 0.72
C ASP A 99 13.94 -6.01 1.71
N THR A 100 13.69 -4.69 1.67
CA THR A 100 12.65 -4.06 2.51
C THR A 100 11.25 -4.58 2.18
N GLY A 101 10.95 -4.88 0.91
CA GLY A 101 9.69 -5.49 0.49
C GLY A 101 9.52 -6.90 1.05
N LEU A 102 10.57 -7.74 0.95
CA LEU A 102 10.55 -9.10 1.53
C LEU A 102 10.52 -9.09 3.06
N ALA A 103 11.27 -8.18 3.70
CA ALA A 103 11.23 -8.03 5.15
C ALA A 103 9.84 -7.62 5.63
N GLN A 104 9.18 -6.69 4.91
CA GLN A 104 7.81 -6.30 5.20
C GLN A 104 6.83 -7.48 5.04
N ALA A 105 6.96 -8.27 3.97
CA ALA A 105 6.14 -9.45 3.76
C ALA A 105 6.31 -10.46 4.91
N ARG A 106 7.56 -10.75 5.32
CA ARG A 106 7.83 -11.64 6.45
C ARG A 106 7.24 -11.13 7.76
N LYS A 107 7.34 -9.82 8.00
CA LYS A 107 6.73 -9.20 9.20
C LYS A 107 5.20 -9.38 9.22
N MET A 108 4.54 -9.35 8.04
CA MET A 108 3.08 -9.41 7.92
C MET A 108 2.50 -10.82 7.95
N PHE A 109 3.24 -11.82 7.47
CA PHE A 109 2.71 -13.16 7.24
C PHE A 109 3.49 -14.28 7.96
N GLY A 110 4.67 -14.01 8.54
CA GLY A 110 5.47 -15.03 9.19
C GLY A 110 5.70 -16.23 8.27
N ASP A 111 5.37 -17.43 8.73
CA ASP A 111 5.54 -18.69 7.99
C ASP A 111 4.29 -19.10 7.18
N GLN A 112 3.26 -18.23 7.11
CA GLN A 112 2.02 -18.52 6.38
C GLN A 112 2.20 -18.52 4.85
N VAL A 113 3.25 -17.90 4.34
CA VAL A 113 3.56 -17.80 2.92
C VAL A 113 5.05 -18.06 2.64
N GLN A 114 5.36 -18.46 1.43
CA GLN A 114 6.73 -18.60 0.97
C GLN A 114 7.25 -17.27 0.39
N TYR A 115 8.56 -17.05 0.47
CA TYR A 115 9.21 -15.82 0.04
C TYR A 115 10.38 -16.10 -0.89
N ALA A 116 10.51 -15.30 -1.95
CA ALA A 116 11.69 -15.29 -2.79
C ALA A 116 11.95 -13.90 -3.37
N TYR A 117 13.20 -13.64 -3.75
CA TYR A 117 13.45 -12.51 -4.64
C TYR A 117 12.87 -12.80 -6.01
N ALA A 118 12.27 -11.77 -6.63
CA ALA A 118 11.81 -11.85 -7.99
C ALA A 118 12.97 -12.16 -8.94
N PRO A 119 12.80 -13.11 -9.88
CA PRO A 119 13.83 -13.40 -10.87
C PRO A 119 13.99 -12.19 -11.81
N TYR A 120 15.23 -11.85 -12.15
CA TYR A 120 15.49 -10.85 -13.21
C TYR A 120 14.82 -11.28 -14.52
N ASP A 121 14.31 -10.30 -15.29
CA ASP A 121 13.51 -10.56 -16.48
C ASP A 121 14.35 -11.08 -17.66
N THR A 122 15.20 -12.07 -17.41
CA THR A 122 15.91 -12.83 -18.45
C THR A 122 15.20 -14.15 -18.74
N PRO A 123 15.17 -14.61 -20.01
CA PRO A 123 14.50 -15.86 -20.35
C PRO A 123 14.98 -17.07 -19.53
N GLY A 124 16.26 -17.12 -19.19
CA GLY A 124 16.85 -18.23 -18.41
C GLY A 124 16.47 -18.19 -16.94
N ALA A 125 16.48 -17.00 -16.30
CA ALA A 125 16.09 -16.85 -14.90
C ALA A 125 14.59 -17.15 -14.70
N ILE A 126 13.73 -16.57 -15.54
CA ILE A 126 12.29 -16.81 -15.48
C ILE A 126 11.98 -18.30 -15.72
N ARG A 127 12.62 -18.93 -16.70
CA ARG A 127 12.41 -20.36 -16.95
C ARG A 127 12.72 -21.20 -15.72
N ARG A 128 13.91 -21.02 -15.13
CA ARG A 128 14.32 -21.76 -13.92
C ARG A 128 13.39 -21.52 -12.75
N PHE A 129 12.94 -20.26 -12.58
CA PHE A 129 11.98 -19.91 -11.55
C PHE A 129 10.66 -20.66 -11.72
N LEU A 130 10.09 -20.64 -12.93
CA LEU A 130 8.83 -21.32 -13.24
C LEU A 130 8.95 -22.84 -13.11
N ASP A 131 10.09 -23.43 -13.48
CA ASP A 131 10.35 -24.88 -13.35
C ASP A 131 10.43 -25.32 -11.87
N ARG A 132 10.77 -24.41 -10.94
CA ARG A 132 10.90 -24.69 -9.50
C ARG A 132 9.67 -24.28 -8.71
N ALA A 133 9.13 -23.10 -8.98
CA ALA A 133 7.95 -22.59 -8.30
C ALA A 133 6.65 -23.23 -8.81
N ASN A 134 6.62 -23.67 -10.06
CA ASN A 134 5.48 -24.31 -10.75
C ASN A 134 4.14 -23.62 -10.41
N PRO A 135 3.99 -22.29 -10.61
CA PRO A 135 2.81 -21.58 -10.19
C PRO A 135 1.59 -21.95 -11.06
N ARG A 136 0.45 -22.11 -10.41
CA ARG A 136 -0.83 -22.25 -11.09
C ARG A 136 -1.30 -20.96 -11.75
N ILE A 137 -0.94 -19.82 -11.12
CA ILE A 137 -1.29 -18.46 -11.55
C ILE A 137 -0.19 -17.49 -11.09
N LEU A 138 0.03 -16.43 -11.88
CA LEU A 138 0.83 -15.26 -11.51
C LEU A 138 -0.10 -14.06 -11.27
N VAL A 139 -0.06 -13.51 -10.08
CA VAL A 139 -0.75 -12.29 -9.67
C VAL A 139 0.27 -11.17 -9.51
N ILE A 140 0.20 -10.16 -10.35
CA ILE A 140 1.09 -8.99 -10.35
C ILE A 140 0.34 -7.82 -9.73
N MET A 141 0.94 -7.18 -8.74
CA MET A 141 0.40 -5.96 -8.14
C MET A 141 0.69 -4.75 -9.01
N GLU A 142 -0.31 -3.87 -9.12
CA GLU A 142 -0.25 -2.61 -9.86
C GLU A 142 0.15 -2.79 -11.35
N THR A 143 1.31 -2.28 -11.80
CA THR A 143 1.65 -2.25 -13.24
C THR A 143 3.08 -2.72 -13.50
N GLU A 144 3.47 -3.85 -12.91
CA GLU A 144 4.79 -4.45 -13.13
C GLU A 144 4.79 -5.35 -14.36
N ILE A 145 4.90 -4.73 -15.55
CA ILE A 145 4.83 -5.43 -16.83
C ILE A 145 6.23 -5.83 -17.29
N TRP A 146 6.58 -7.09 -17.08
CA TRP A 146 7.88 -7.65 -17.41
C TRP A 146 7.78 -8.60 -18.60
N PRO A 147 8.32 -8.22 -19.76
CA PRO A 147 8.09 -8.92 -21.04
C PRO A 147 8.43 -10.40 -21.05
N ASN A 148 9.59 -10.79 -20.52
CA ASN A 148 9.99 -12.20 -20.50
C ASN A 148 9.19 -13.01 -19.48
N MET A 149 8.86 -12.42 -18.32
CA MET A 149 8.03 -13.05 -17.30
C MET A 149 6.66 -13.42 -17.87
N ILE A 150 5.94 -12.45 -18.45
CA ILE A 150 4.60 -12.66 -19.01
C ILE A 150 4.65 -13.67 -20.17
N ARG A 151 5.65 -13.55 -21.07
CA ARG A 151 5.81 -14.49 -22.19
C ARG A 151 6.05 -15.93 -21.72
N GLN A 152 6.93 -16.12 -20.76
CA GLN A 152 7.26 -17.46 -20.22
C GLN A 152 6.07 -18.07 -19.48
N CYS A 153 5.30 -17.27 -18.73
CA CYS A 153 4.04 -17.71 -18.12
C CYS A 153 3.05 -18.17 -19.19
N ARG A 154 2.85 -17.38 -20.24
CA ARG A 154 1.99 -17.77 -21.36
C ARG A 154 2.44 -19.08 -22.02
N ALA A 155 3.73 -19.25 -22.29
CA ALA A 155 4.29 -20.46 -22.90
C ALA A 155 4.02 -21.73 -22.07
N ARG A 156 3.88 -21.57 -20.74
CA ARG A 156 3.54 -22.64 -19.78
C ARG A 156 2.06 -22.71 -19.43
N ARG A 157 1.22 -21.91 -20.09
CA ARG A 157 -0.21 -21.79 -19.79
C ARG A 157 -0.49 -21.36 -18.33
N VAL A 158 0.42 -20.61 -17.74
CA VAL A 158 0.23 -19.96 -16.43
C VAL A 158 -0.51 -18.64 -16.67
N PRO A 159 -1.75 -18.48 -16.18
CA PRO A 159 -2.50 -17.23 -16.30
C PRO A 159 -1.77 -16.10 -15.57
N VAL A 160 -1.82 -14.90 -16.18
CA VAL A 160 -1.21 -13.68 -15.60
C VAL A 160 -2.32 -12.68 -15.31
N PHE A 161 -2.41 -12.26 -14.06
CA PHE A 161 -3.38 -11.27 -13.58
C PHE A 161 -2.66 -10.01 -13.14
N LEU A 162 -3.15 -8.86 -13.57
CA LEU A 162 -2.78 -7.55 -13.04
C LEU A 162 -3.87 -7.12 -12.06
N ILE A 163 -3.51 -6.98 -10.79
CA ILE A 163 -4.44 -6.66 -9.72
C ILE A 163 -4.14 -5.28 -9.16
N ASN A 164 -5.19 -4.54 -8.78
CA ASN A 164 -5.06 -3.14 -8.38
C ASN A 164 -4.37 -2.32 -9.48
N ALA A 165 -4.68 -2.65 -10.74
CA ALA A 165 -3.96 -2.17 -11.91
C ALA A 165 -4.21 -0.68 -12.15
N ARG A 166 -3.13 0.09 -12.24
CA ARG A 166 -3.14 1.53 -12.50
C ARG A 166 -2.19 1.85 -13.65
N LEU A 167 -2.63 2.65 -14.60
CA LEU A 167 -1.80 3.02 -15.73
C LEU A 167 -1.92 4.52 -16.01
N SER A 168 -0.84 5.28 -15.78
CA SER A 168 -0.82 6.70 -16.09
C SER A 168 -0.88 6.96 -17.60
N GLU A 169 -1.40 8.12 -18.00
CA GLU A 169 -1.41 8.51 -19.41
C GLU A 169 -0.01 8.56 -20.01
N ARG A 170 0.97 9.04 -19.23
CA ARG A 170 2.39 9.07 -19.64
C ARG A 170 2.91 7.65 -19.94
N SER A 171 2.60 6.69 -19.05
CA SER A 171 3.01 5.28 -19.24
C SER A 171 2.31 4.65 -20.42
N ALA A 172 0.99 4.89 -20.59
CA ALA A 172 0.23 4.38 -21.73
C ALA A 172 0.85 4.84 -23.07
N ARG A 173 1.15 6.14 -23.19
CA ARG A 173 1.86 6.67 -24.37
C ARG A 173 3.26 6.07 -24.56
N GLY A 174 3.94 5.74 -23.46
CA GLY A 174 5.22 5.03 -23.52
C GLY A 174 5.06 3.64 -24.15
N TYR A 175 4.07 2.85 -23.73
CA TYR A 175 3.76 1.55 -24.33
C TYR A 175 3.30 1.65 -25.79
N GLU A 176 2.56 2.69 -26.14
CA GLU A 176 2.15 2.94 -27.53
C GLU A 176 3.32 3.18 -28.47
N ARG A 177 4.38 3.85 -28.01
CA ARG A 177 5.60 4.06 -28.81
C ARG A 177 6.33 2.77 -29.14
N ILE A 178 6.21 1.76 -28.26
CA ILE A 178 6.83 0.43 -28.44
C ILE A 178 5.78 -0.64 -28.72
N ARG A 179 4.73 -0.32 -29.49
CA ARG A 179 3.58 -1.21 -29.75
C ARG A 179 3.97 -2.61 -30.23
N GLY A 180 5.01 -2.72 -31.07
CA GLY A 180 5.50 -4.01 -31.57
C GLY A 180 5.94 -4.96 -30.45
N LEU A 181 6.48 -4.44 -29.35
CA LEU A 181 6.83 -5.20 -28.15
C LEU A 181 5.64 -5.30 -27.18
N ALA A 182 4.95 -4.19 -26.92
CA ALA A 182 3.94 -4.09 -25.87
C ALA A 182 2.66 -4.87 -26.18
N VAL A 183 2.08 -4.75 -27.37
CA VAL A 183 0.79 -5.35 -27.72
C VAL A 183 0.78 -6.88 -27.57
N PRO A 184 1.76 -7.65 -28.05
CA PRO A 184 1.78 -9.11 -27.86
C PRO A 184 1.84 -9.52 -26.37
N ILE A 185 2.52 -8.72 -25.54
CA ILE A 185 2.63 -8.93 -24.09
C ILE A 185 1.29 -8.64 -23.43
N MET A 186 0.66 -7.48 -23.73
CA MET A 186 -0.64 -7.09 -23.21
C MET A 186 -1.75 -8.09 -23.55
N ARG A 187 -1.76 -8.61 -24.79
CA ARG A 187 -2.67 -9.67 -25.21
C ARG A 187 -2.50 -10.97 -24.44
N SER A 188 -1.30 -11.21 -23.89
CA SER A 188 -0.98 -12.42 -23.12
C SER A 188 -1.49 -12.35 -21.67
N ILE A 189 -1.85 -11.17 -21.18
CA ILE A 189 -2.47 -10.99 -19.86
C ILE A 189 -3.85 -11.65 -19.87
N SER A 190 -4.15 -12.40 -18.82
CA SER A 190 -5.40 -13.17 -18.70
C SER A 190 -6.51 -12.37 -18.06
N TRP A 191 -6.17 -11.46 -17.16
CA TRP A 191 -7.13 -10.58 -16.51
C TRP A 191 -6.46 -9.31 -15.97
N VAL A 192 -7.15 -8.17 -16.07
CA VAL A 192 -6.77 -6.87 -15.50
C VAL A 192 -7.90 -6.38 -14.62
N ALA A 193 -7.64 -6.28 -13.31
CA ALA A 193 -8.50 -5.66 -12.33
C ALA A 193 -8.06 -4.19 -12.14
N ALA A 194 -8.65 -3.30 -12.93
CA ALA A 194 -8.29 -1.89 -12.98
C ALA A 194 -8.90 -1.10 -11.81
N GLN A 195 -8.17 -0.10 -11.30
CA GLN A 195 -8.63 0.75 -10.20
C GLN A 195 -9.76 1.71 -10.62
N ALA A 196 -9.76 2.16 -11.87
CA ALA A 196 -10.74 3.10 -12.40
C ALA A 196 -10.99 2.88 -13.90
N GLU A 197 -12.10 3.42 -14.43
CA GLU A 197 -12.43 3.28 -15.85
C GLU A 197 -11.32 3.90 -16.75
N LYS A 198 -10.76 5.04 -16.35
CA LYS A 198 -9.62 5.65 -17.06
C LYS A 198 -8.41 4.72 -17.19
N ASP A 199 -8.14 3.91 -16.16
CA ASP A 199 -7.08 2.90 -16.21
C ASP A 199 -7.47 1.76 -17.15
N ALA A 200 -8.71 1.27 -17.05
CA ALA A 200 -9.24 0.23 -17.90
C ALA A 200 -9.19 0.60 -19.39
N GLU A 201 -9.59 1.83 -19.76
CA GLU A 201 -9.50 2.36 -21.12
C GLU A 201 -8.05 2.36 -21.63
N ARG A 202 -7.10 2.79 -20.81
CA ARG A 202 -5.68 2.79 -21.16
C ARG A 202 -5.15 1.37 -21.39
N PHE A 203 -5.51 0.40 -20.54
CA PHE A 203 -5.12 -1.00 -20.76
C PHE A 203 -5.70 -1.58 -22.06
N ARG A 204 -6.96 -1.28 -22.39
CA ARG A 204 -7.58 -1.65 -23.68
C ARG A 204 -6.82 -1.01 -24.85
N ARG A 205 -6.49 0.26 -24.76
CA ARG A 205 -5.77 1.06 -25.78
C ARG A 205 -4.37 0.50 -26.07
N ILE A 206 -3.66 0.01 -25.07
CA ILE A 206 -2.33 -0.60 -25.24
C ILE A 206 -2.36 -2.08 -25.62
N GLY A 207 -3.55 -2.68 -25.80
CA GLY A 207 -3.70 -3.99 -26.43
C GLY A 207 -4.26 -5.12 -25.57
N VAL A 208 -4.68 -4.87 -24.32
CA VAL A 208 -5.43 -5.87 -23.54
C VAL A 208 -6.82 -6.03 -24.14
N ALA A 209 -7.26 -7.28 -24.33
CA ALA A 209 -8.60 -7.55 -24.87
C ALA A 209 -9.69 -6.99 -23.93
N PRO A 210 -10.72 -6.30 -24.44
CA PRO A 210 -11.75 -5.67 -23.60
C PRO A 210 -12.41 -6.62 -22.60
N ALA A 211 -12.68 -7.86 -23.01
CA ALA A 211 -13.30 -8.90 -22.16
C ALA A 211 -12.40 -9.34 -20.99
N LYS A 212 -11.11 -8.99 -21.00
CA LYS A 212 -10.16 -9.32 -19.94
C LYS A 212 -9.92 -8.16 -18.96
N VAL A 213 -10.57 -7.01 -19.17
CA VAL A 213 -10.41 -5.82 -18.34
C VAL A 213 -11.70 -5.57 -17.57
N ALA A 214 -11.60 -5.63 -16.24
CA ALA A 214 -12.71 -5.29 -15.35
C ALA A 214 -12.30 -4.11 -14.47
N VAL A 215 -13.23 -3.21 -14.19
CA VAL A 215 -13.07 -2.16 -13.19
C VAL A 215 -13.51 -2.71 -11.85
N THR A 216 -12.54 -3.00 -10.98
CA THR A 216 -12.82 -3.55 -9.64
C THR A 216 -12.80 -2.48 -8.56
N GLY A 217 -12.16 -1.36 -8.80
CA GLY A 217 -11.81 -0.38 -7.77
C GLY A 217 -10.41 -0.62 -7.21
N SER A 218 -9.99 0.22 -6.26
CA SER A 218 -8.71 0.04 -5.58
C SER A 218 -8.88 -0.74 -4.29
N VAL A 219 -8.11 -1.81 -4.14
CA VAL A 219 -8.09 -2.64 -2.91
C VAL A 219 -7.67 -1.86 -1.66
N LYS A 220 -7.13 -0.66 -1.81
CA LYS A 220 -6.76 0.21 -0.69
C LYS A 220 -7.98 0.75 0.06
N PHE A 221 -9.16 0.84 -0.60
CA PHE A 221 -10.40 1.29 0.03
C PHE A 221 -11.08 0.21 0.88
N ASP A 222 -10.69 -1.04 0.74
CA ASP A 222 -11.21 -2.12 1.56
C ASP A 222 -10.54 -2.12 2.96
N VAL A 223 -10.73 -1.01 3.66
CA VAL A 223 -10.29 -0.88 5.06
C VAL A 223 -11.21 -1.75 5.92
N ASP A 224 -10.64 -2.82 6.45
CA ASP A 224 -11.31 -3.67 7.44
C ASP A 224 -10.85 -3.26 8.84
N ILE A 225 -11.82 -3.02 9.71
CA ILE A 225 -11.57 -2.72 11.13
C ILE A 225 -12.11 -3.90 11.93
N PRO A 226 -11.23 -4.81 12.38
CA PRO A 226 -11.61 -6.01 13.13
C PRO A 226 -12.37 -5.66 14.42
N GLU A 227 -13.24 -6.58 14.88
CA GLU A 227 -14.09 -6.30 16.05
C GLU A 227 -13.29 -6.15 17.35
N ASP A 228 -12.19 -6.86 17.51
CA ASP A 228 -11.26 -6.68 18.62
C ASP A 228 -10.65 -5.27 18.66
N VAL A 229 -10.31 -4.72 17.49
CA VAL A 229 -9.83 -3.33 17.35
C VAL A 229 -10.93 -2.33 17.69
N ARG A 230 -12.17 -2.58 17.27
CA ARG A 230 -13.33 -1.76 17.64
C ARG A 230 -13.60 -1.79 19.13
N ALA A 231 -13.53 -2.96 19.74
CA ALA A 231 -13.71 -3.13 21.18
C ALA A 231 -12.62 -2.40 21.99
N ALA A 232 -11.36 -2.54 21.57
CA ALA A 232 -10.24 -1.84 22.19
C ALA A 232 -10.36 -0.30 22.07
N ALA A 233 -10.79 0.19 20.91
CA ALA A 233 -11.03 1.63 20.67
C ALA A 233 -12.16 2.15 21.61
N ARG A 234 -13.26 1.44 21.71
CA ARG A 234 -14.37 1.78 22.64
C ARG A 234 -13.88 1.81 24.09
N THR A 235 -13.08 0.84 24.50
CA THR A 235 -12.51 0.78 25.86
C THR A 235 -11.63 2.01 26.14
N LEU A 236 -10.75 2.38 25.19
CA LEU A 236 -9.93 3.58 25.35
C LEU A 236 -10.81 4.85 25.38
N ARG A 237 -11.78 4.96 24.47
CA ARG A 237 -12.69 6.13 24.41
C ARG A 237 -13.45 6.31 25.72
N HIS A 238 -13.90 5.21 26.32
CA HIS A 238 -14.58 5.26 27.62
C HIS A 238 -13.70 5.81 28.74
N LYS A 239 -12.40 5.43 28.78
CA LYS A 239 -11.43 6.00 29.73
C LYS A 239 -11.23 7.52 29.55
N LEU A 240 -11.41 8.03 28.34
CA LEU A 240 -11.26 9.45 28.03
C LEU A 240 -12.50 10.29 28.41
N ALA A 241 -13.52 9.68 29.01
CA ALA A 241 -14.66 10.34 29.65
C ALA A 241 -15.32 11.46 28.83
N GLY A 242 -15.41 11.31 27.51
CA GLY A 242 -16.11 12.27 26.62
C GLY A 242 -15.33 13.55 26.29
N ARG A 243 -14.10 13.73 26.80
CA ARG A 243 -13.24 14.89 26.44
C ARG A 243 -12.95 14.96 24.94
N PRO A 244 -12.71 16.17 24.37
CA PRO A 244 -12.32 16.33 22.96
C PRO A 244 -10.97 15.66 22.67
N VAL A 245 -10.90 14.81 21.65
CA VAL A 245 -9.68 14.07 21.30
C VAL A 245 -9.38 14.24 19.83
N TRP A 246 -8.18 14.69 19.50
CA TRP A 246 -7.69 14.59 18.14
C TRP A 246 -6.38 13.77 18.10
N ILE A 247 -6.16 13.10 16.97
CA ILE A 247 -4.99 12.26 16.77
C ILE A 247 -4.15 12.79 15.62
N ALA A 248 -2.84 12.80 15.80
CA ALA A 248 -1.86 12.98 14.74
C ALA A 248 -1.15 11.64 14.51
N GLY A 249 -1.57 10.94 13.43
CA GLY A 249 -1.12 9.58 13.14
C GLY A 249 0.02 9.52 12.13
N SER A 250 1.00 8.64 12.35
CA SER A 250 2.15 8.42 11.46
C SER A 250 2.99 9.67 11.20
N THR A 251 3.28 10.43 12.23
CA THR A 251 4.01 11.71 12.14
C THR A 251 5.52 11.52 11.96
N HIS A 252 6.18 12.54 11.45
CA HIS A 252 7.62 12.55 11.21
C HIS A 252 8.32 13.72 11.90
N GLY A 253 9.60 13.61 12.13
CA GLY A 253 10.57 14.58 12.68
C GLY A 253 10.04 15.99 12.97
N ASN A 254 10.36 16.94 12.09
CA ASN A 254 9.99 18.35 12.25
C ASN A 254 8.46 18.64 12.20
N GLU A 255 7.66 17.70 11.72
CA GLU A 255 6.20 17.82 11.75
C GLU A 255 5.64 17.75 13.17
N ASN A 256 6.29 16.94 14.06
CA ASN A 256 5.86 16.83 15.46
C ASN A 256 5.91 18.17 16.19
N ASP A 257 6.89 19.00 15.91
CA ASP A 257 7.00 20.33 16.53
C ASP A 257 5.83 21.23 16.16
N GLN A 258 5.39 21.18 14.90
CA GLN A 258 4.21 21.92 14.43
C GLN A 258 2.92 21.39 15.07
N LEU A 259 2.80 20.06 15.24
CA LEU A 259 1.61 19.44 15.82
C LEU A 259 1.48 19.73 17.32
N ILE A 260 2.60 19.73 18.06
CA ILE A 260 2.64 20.13 19.46
C ILE A 260 2.29 21.62 19.60
N ALA A 261 2.86 22.50 18.76
CA ALA A 261 2.54 23.92 18.75
C ALA A 261 1.05 24.18 18.42
N ALA A 262 0.48 23.44 17.47
CA ALA A 262 -0.95 23.48 17.17
C ALA A 262 -1.79 23.07 18.39
N HIS A 263 -1.37 22.03 19.11
CA HIS A 263 -2.10 21.55 20.28
C HIS A 263 -2.08 22.56 21.43
N VAL A 264 -0.96 23.24 21.67
CA VAL A 264 -0.90 24.34 22.66
C VAL A 264 -1.96 25.40 22.38
N LYS A 265 -2.14 25.79 21.10
CA LYS A 265 -3.20 26.75 20.70
C LYS A 265 -4.62 26.17 20.83
N VAL A 266 -4.78 24.87 20.60
CA VAL A 266 -6.07 24.18 20.82
C VAL A 266 -6.43 24.25 22.32
N LEU A 267 -5.47 24.03 23.23
CA LEU A 267 -5.69 24.07 24.67
C LEU A 267 -6.11 25.44 25.20
N GLU A 268 -5.79 26.53 24.51
CA GLU A 268 -6.29 27.88 24.87
C GLU A 268 -7.81 27.98 24.80
N LYS A 269 -8.45 27.25 23.86
CA LYS A 269 -9.91 27.24 23.66
C LYS A 269 -10.58 26.01 24.25
N HIS A 270 -9.87 24.91 24.32
CA HIS A 270 -10.35 23.61 24.80
C HIS A 270 -9.32 23.04 25.81
N PRO A 271 -9.32 23.54 27.05
CA PRO A 271 -8.28 23.17 28.06
C PRO A 271 -8.24 21.67 28.41
N ASP A 272 -9.33 20.98 28.22
CA ASP A 272 -9.49 19.54 28.45
C ASP A 272 -9.24 18.68 27.19
N ALA A 273 -8.84 19.29 26.06
CA ALA A 273 -8.53 18.55 24.84
C ALA A 273 -7.33 17.61 25.05
N LEU A 274 -7.35 16.47 24.35
CA LEU A 274 -6.25 15.52 24.28
C LEU A 274 -5.71 15.42 22.86
N LEU A 275 -4.39 15.50 22.71
CA LEU A 275 -3.70 15.09 21.49
C LEU A 275 -3.18 13.65 21.69
N ILE A 276 -3.61 12.72 20.82
CA ILE A 276 -2.93 11.43 20.65
C ILE A 276 -1.86 11.62 19.57
N LEU A 277 -0.58 11.55 19.94
CA LEU A 277 0.54 11.77 19.01
C LEU A 277 1.24 10.45 18.73
N VAL A 278 1.25 10.02 17.46
CA VAL A 278 1.76 8.71 17.05
C VAL A 278 2.86 8.85 16.00
N PRO A 279 4.14 8.90 16.43
CA PRO A 279 5.26 8.95 15.51
C PRO A 279 5.40 7.68 14.67
N ARG A 280 5.79 7.84 13.40
CA ARG A 280 5.91 6.73 12.43
C ARG A 280 7.02 5.74 12.76
N HIS A 281 8.09 6.20 13.41
CA HIS A 281 9.29 5.42 13.65
C HIS A 281 9.65 5.39 15.14
N PRO A 282 10.04 4.23 15.70
CA PRO A 282 10.36 4.08 17.12
C PRO A 282 11.49 4.98 17.60
N ASP A 283 12.47 5.30 16.74
CA ASP A 283 13.57 6.22 17.05
C ASP A 283 13.11 7.67 17.34
N ARG A 284 11.84 7.97 17.08
CA ARG A 284 11.22 9.27 17.35
C ARG A 284 10.43 9.32 18.65
N PHE A 285 10.15 8.20 19.28
CA PHE A 285 9.32 8.17 20.48
C PHE A 285 9.90 9.01 21.61
N GLU A 286 11.17 8.79 21.95
CA GLU A 286 11.83 9.54 23.02
C GLU A 286 12.01 11.03 22.69
N PRO A 287 12.52 11.43 21.50
CA PRO A 287 12.60 12.85 21.15
C PRO A 287 11.27 13.60 21.20
N VAL A 288 10.17 12.93 20.83
CA VAL A 288 8.82 13.53 20.89
C VAL A 288 8.33 13.65 22.32
N ALA A 289 8.58 12.67 23.18
CA ALA A 289 8.27 12.75 24.60
C ALA A 289 9.01 13.92 25.27
N GLU A 290 10.33 14.01 25.07
CA GLU A 290 11.14 15.12 25.60
C GLU A 290 10.66 16.49 25.11
N LYS A 291 10.33 16.61 23.82
CA LYS A 291 9.81 17.86 23.26
C LYS A 291 8.48 18.25 23.90
N THR A 292 7.56 17.30 24.06
CA THR A 292 6.26 17.52 24.70
C THR A 292 6.42 18.06 26.13
N LEU A 293 7.31 17.46 26.91
CA LEU A 293 7.59 17.89 28.28
C LEU A 293 8.25 19.28 28.34
N LYS A 294 9.12 19.62 27.37
CA LYS A 294 9.74 20.94 27.25
C LYS A 294 8.75 22.07 27.01
N GLU A 295 7.67 21.76 26.29
CA GLU A 295 6.56 22.71 26.08
C GLU A 295 5.62 22.82 27.31
N GLY A 296 5.95 22.14 28.42
CA GLY A 296 5.19 22.18 29.66
C GLY A 296 3.87 21.39 29.65
N LEU A 297 3.69 20.51 28.68
CA LEU A 297 2.48 19.70 28.53
C LEU A 297 2.54 18.44 29.41
N VAL A 298 1.40 18.06 29.97
CA VAL A 298 1.24 16.81 30.72
C VAL A 298 1.19 15.63 29.74
N LEU A 299 2.21 14.77 29.80
CA LEU A 299 2.39 13.62 28.93
C LEU A 299 1.99 12.32 29.61
N ALA A 300 1.29 11.44 28.90
CA ALA A 300 1.16 10.02 29.23
C ALA A 300 1.66 9.17 28.07
N ARG A 301 2.30 8.02 28.36
CA ARG A 301 2.90 7.11 27.38
C ARG A 301 2.15 5.77 27.30
N ARG A 302 1.80 5.40 26.09
CA ARG A 302 1.10 4.13 25.82
C ARG A 302 1.94 2.91 26.18
N SER A 303 3.23 2.91 25.84
CA SER A 303 4.17 1.81 26.11
C SER A 303 4.37 1.54 27.59
N MET A 304 4.18 2.56 28.45
CA MET A 304 4.30 2.44 29.89
C MET A 304 2.97 2.11 30.59
N GLY A 305 1.86 1.98 29.85
CA GLY A 305 0.55 1.71 30.41
C GLY A 305 -0.04 2.87 31.22
N GLU A 306 0.47 4.09 31.04
CA GLU A 306 0.04 5.28 31.78
C GLU A 306 -1.40 5.67 31.41
N ASP A 307 -2.14 6.21 32.38
CA ASP A 307 -3.52 6.62 32.20
C ASP A 307 -3.58 7.98 31.45
N PRO A 308 -4.24 8.02 30.27
CA PRO A 308 -4.37 9.27 29.52
C PRO A 308 -5.41 10.25 30.10
N ALA A 309 -6.17 9.89 31.11
CA ALA A 309 -7.30 10.71 31.61
C ALA A 309 -6.89 12.11 32.04
N GLY A 310 -5.72 12.27 32.68
CA GLY A 310 -5.17 13.56 33.12
C GLY A 310 -4.16 14.20 32.17
N ALA A 311 -3.81 13.53 31.08
CA ALA A 311 -2.79 14.01 30.17
C ALA A 311 -3.36 15.03 29.15
N GLN A 312 -2.49 15.91 28.65
CA GLN A 312 -2.76 16.79 27.51
C GLN A 312 -2.27 16.15 26.20
N VAL A 313 -1.20 15.34 26.29
CA VAL A 313 -0.69 14.56 25.16
C VAL A 313 -0.60 13.09 25.59
N TYR A 314 -1.16 12.19 24.76
CA TYR A 314 -1.00 10.76 24.87
C TYR A 314 -0.11 10.26 23.74
N LEU A 315 1.13 9.90 24.08
CA LEU A 315 2.08 9.40 23.10
C LEU A 315 1.79 7.95 22.78
N GLY A 316 1.38 7.70 21.54
CA GLY A 316 1.19 6.36 20.98
C GLY A 316 2.53 5.76 20.54
N ASP A 317 3.39 5.45 21.49
CA ASP A 317 4.74 4.91 21.31
C ASP A 317 4.76 3.36 21.25
N THR A 318 3.72 2.79 20.66
CA THR A 318 3.58 1.35 20.39
C THR A 318 3.39 1.12 18.90
N MET A 319 3.78 -0.07 18.42
CA MET A 319 3.63 -0.42 17.01
C MET A 319 2.39 -1.28 16.78
N GLY A 320 1.59 -0.92 15.74
CA GLY A 320 0.43 -1.72 15.30
C GLY A 320 -0.91 -1.30 15.91
N GLU A 321 -0.96 -0.30 16.79
CA GLU A 321 -2.18 0.15 17.47
C GLU A 321 -2.85 1.38 16.84
N LEU A 322 -2.28 1.97 15.78
CA LEU A 322 -2.75 3.22 15.19
C LEU A 322 -4.24 3.16 14.79
N MET A 323 -4.68 2.04 14.23
CA MET A 323 -6.08 1.86 13.83
C MET A 323 -7.03 1.96 15.03
N MET A 324 -6.67 1.38 16.16
CA MET A 324 -7.43 1.48 17.42
C MET A 324 -7.44 2.91 17.98
N LEU A 325 -6.29 3.60 17.91
CA LEU A 325 -6.15 4.98 18.37
C LEU A 325 -7.01 5.96 17.55
N TYR A 326 -7.11 5.75 16.22
CA TYR A 326 -8.06 6.51 15.38
C TYR A 326 -9.50 6.33 15.88
N GLY A 327 -9.90 5.10 16.23
CA GLY A 327 -11.25 4.81 16.71
C GLY A 327 -11.60 5.41 18.08
N ALA A 328 -10.59 5.84 18.85
CA ALA A 328 -10.79 6.53 20.13
C ALA A 328 -10.80 8.06 19.99
N SER A 329 -10.66 8.60 18.77
CA SER A 329 -10.49 10.02 18.49
C SER A 329 -11.70 10.63 17.78
N ASP A 330 -11.89 11.94 17.92
CA ASP A 330 -12.95 12.71 17.25
C ASP A 330 -12.50 13.28 15.90
N LEU A 331 -11.20 13.57 15.75
CA LEU A 331 -10.58 14.20 14.58
C LEU A 331 -9.22 13.55 14.33
N ALA A 332 -8.80 13.46 13.07
CA ALA A 332 -7.51 12.90 12.72
C ALA A 332 -6.70 13.81 11.80
N PHE A 333 -5.43 13.99 12.12
CA PHE A 333 -4.40 14.50 11.21
C PHE A 333 -3.53 13.33 10.72
N VAL A 334 -3.31 13.27 9.41
CA VAL A 334 -2.49 12.22 8.78
C VAL A 334 -1.11 12.78 8.46
N GLY A 335 -0.11 12.27 9.16
CA GLY A 335 1.26 12.75 9.12
C GLY A 335 2.02 12.48 7.82
N GLY A 336 3.24 13.02 7.75
CA GLY A 336 4.09 13.03 6.55
C GLY A 336 3.58 13.98 5.48
N SER A 337 2.68 14.88 5.82
CA SER A 337 1.93 15.72 4.90
C SER A 337 2.19 17.23 5.05
N LEU A 338 2.57 17.73 6.22
CA LEU A 338 3.10 19.10 6.41
C LEU A 338 4.57 19.23 5.97
N ILE A 339 5.21 18.13 5.70
CA ILE A 339 6.58 18.04 5.19
C ILE A 339 6.58 17.22 3.88
N GLU A 340 7.59 17.37 3.05
CA GLU A 340 7.70 16.70 1.74
C GLU A 340 7.99 15.19 1.84
N ARG A 341 7.13 14.44 2.56
CA ARG A 341 7.20 12.97 2.67
C ARG A 341 6.12 12.25 1.89
N GLY A 342 5.12 12.99 1.37
CA GLY A 342 4.09 12.46 0.48
C GLY A 342 2.86 11.90 1.18
N GLY A 343 2.72 12.15 2.49
CA GLY A 343 1.55 11.76 3.29
C GLY A 343 1.43 10.26 3.53
N HIS A 344 0.63 9.90 4.52
CA HIS A 344 0.25 8.53 4.84
C HIS A 344 -1.20 8.23 4.43
N ASN A 345 -1.69 7.04 4.79
CA ASN A 345 -3.00 6.53 4.37
C ASN A 345 -4.16 7.25 5.06
N PRO A 346 -4.97 8.07 4.36
CA PRO A 346 -6.11 8.77 4.95
C PRO A 346 -7.35 7.88 5.13
N LEU A 347 -7.34 6.68 4.52
CA LEU A 347 -8.50 5.79 4.57
C LEU A 347 -8.68 5.11 5.93
N GLU A 348 -7.61 5.03 6.73
CA GLU A 348 -7.68 4.47 8.07
C GLU A 348 -8.59 5.32 8.98
N PRO A 349 -8.34 6.62 9.17
CA PRO A 349 -9.28 7.45 9.94
C PRO A 349 -10.62 7.67 9.22
N ALA A 350 -10.64 7.79 7.88
CA ALA A 350 -11.88 7.89 7.12
C ALA A 350 -12.81 6.67 7.32
N GLY A 351 -12.23 5.48 7.49
CA GLY A 351 -12.96 4.23 7.78
C GLY A 351 -13.65 4.23 9.15
N TRP A 352 -13.21 5.07 10.08
CA TRP A 352 -13.86 5.31 11.36
C TRP A 352 -14.96 6.38 11.28
N GLY A 353 -15.07 7.09 10.18
CA GLY A 353 -16.06 8.17 10.01
C GLY A 353 -15.71 9.42 10.81
N ILE A 354 -14.43 9.70 11.02
CA ILE A 354 -13.95 10.93 11.65
C ILE A 354 -13.34 11.87 10.60
N PRO A 355 -13.44 13.20 10.79
CA PRO A 355 -12.83 14.17 9.91
C PRO A 355 -11.32 13.97 9.78
N VAL A 356 -10.81 14.09 8.55
CA VAL A 356 -9.40 13.91 8.24
C VAL A 356 -8.78 15.25 7.87
N PHE A 357 -7.65 15.59 8.49
CA PHE A 357 -6.78 16.69 8.11
C PHE A 357 -5.49 16.18 7.48
N SER A 358 -4.94 16.93 6.56
CA SER A 358 -3.66 16.64 5.91
C SER A 358 -2.95 17.92 5.50
N GLY A 359 -1.64 17.93 5.53
CA GLY A 359 -0.85 18.98 4.87
C GLY A 359 -0.92 18.84 3.33
N PRO A 360 -0.25 19.77 2.59
CA PRO A 360 -0.32 19.81 1.12
C PRO A 360 0.47 18.70 0.41
N HIS A 361 1.34 17.98 1.13
CA HIS A 361 2.21 16.96 0.53
C HIS A 361 1.63 15.56 0.70
N PHE A 362 0.81 15.10 -0.26
CA PHE A 362 0.13 13.78 -0.22
C PHE A 362 0.32 12.94 -1.49
N PHE A 363 1.40 13.14 -2.22
CA PHE A 363 1.66 12.50 -3.52
C PHE A 363 1.74 10.96 -3.48
N ASN A 364 2.02 10.34 -2.32
CA ASN A 364 1.98 8.88 -2.17
C ASN A 364 0.55 8.32 -2.27
N PHE A 365 -0.44 9.12 -1.94
CA PHE A 365 -1.86 8.75 -1.91
C PHE A 365 -2.74 9.71 -2.74
N GLU A 366 -2.15 10.42 -3.70
CA GLU A 366 -2.78 11.49 -4.49
C GLU A 366 -4.20 11.15 -4.95
N THR A 367 -4.40 10.00 -5.60
CA THR A 367 -5.72 9.58 -6.11
C THR A 367 -6.75 9.41 -5.00
N ILE A 368 -6.33 8.96 -3.81
CA ILE A 368 -7.21 8.76 -2.66
C ILE A 368 -7.58 10.12 -2.06
N TYR A 369 -6.58 10.98 -1.83
CA TYR A 369 -6.82 12.33 -1.33
C TYR A 369 -7.71 13.13 -2.26
N GLN A 370 -7.52 13.02 -3.59
CA GLN A 370 -8.36 13.73 -4.54
C GLN A 370 -9.84 13.34 -4.39
N ARG A 371 -10.16 12.05 -4.25
CA ARG A 371 -11.54 11.59 -4.01
C ARG A 371 -12.11 12.09 -2.69
N LEU A 372 -11.31 12.08 -1.63
CA LEU A 372 -11.74 12.62 -0.35
C LEU A 372 -11.95 14.14 -0.38
N LEU A 373 -11.15 14.87 -1.17
CA LEU A 373 -11.29 16.31 -1.40
C LEU A 373 -12.56 16.63 -2.21
N ASP A 374 -12.81 15.89 -3.28
CA ASP A 374 -13.98 16.05 -4.16
C ASP A 374 -15.29 15.91 -3.35
N ASP A 375 -15.34 14.96 -2.41
CA ASP A 375 -16.49 14.72 -1.52
C ASP A 375 -16.40 15.48 -0.19
N ARG A 376 -15.40 16.37 0.00
CA ARG A 376 -15.18 17.16 1.22
C ARG A 376 -15.06 16.32 2.50
N GLY A 377 -14.50 15.12 2.38
CA GLY A 377 -14.22 14.21 3.50
C GLY A 377 -12.83 14.40 4.12
N VAL A 378 -11.96 15.20 3.49
CA VAL A 378 -10.66 15.62 4.01
C VAL A 378 -10.52 17.14 3.89
N LYS A 379 -9.77 17.74 4.80
CA LYS A 379 -9.44 19.17 4.78
C LYS A 379 -7.92 19.34 4.77
N LEU A 380 -7.43 20.13 3.82
CA LEU A 380 -6.02 20.49 3.77
C LEU A 380 -5.72 21.63 4.73
N VAL A 381 -4.58 21.55 5.39
CA VAL A 381 -4.06 22.58 6.29
C VAL A 381 -2.67 22.99 5.86
N SER A 382 -2.34 24.27 5.97
CA SER A 382 -1.07 24.82 5.52
C SER A 382 0.04 24.73 6.57
N ASP A 383 -0.31 24.87 7.84
CA ASP A 383 0.62 24.98 8.97
C ASP A 383 -0.06 24.65 10.31
N ALA A 384 0.69 24.85 11.40
CA ALA A 384 0.22 24.62 12.76
C ALA A 384 -0.97 25.52 13.16
N ASP A 385 -1.00 26.76 12.68
CA ASP A 385 -2.02 27.74 13.05
C ASP A 385 -3.35 27.42 12.38
N ASP A 386 -3.30 27.11 11.11
CA ASP A 386 -4.44 26.67 10.31
C ASP A 386 -5.03 25.35 10.86
N LEU A 387 -4.15 24.39 11.22
CA LEU A 387 -4.58 23.15 11.86
C LEU A 387 -5.28 23.41 13.20
N ALA A 388 -4.68 24.24 14.07
CA ALA A 388 -5.24 24.56 15.39
C ALA A 388 -6.61 25.25 15.27
N ALA A 389 -6.76 26.18 14.31
CA ALA A 389 -8.01 26.86 14.05
C ALA A 389 -9.12 25.88 13.64
N HIS A 390 -8.78 24.93 12.73
CA HIS A 390 -9.72 23.92 12.26
C HIS A 390 -10.09 22.88 13.31
N VAL A 391 -9.13 22.39 14.09
CA VAL A 391 -9.36 21.47 15.21
C VAL A 391 -10.29 22.13 16.23
N SER A 392 -9.99 23.36 16.65
CA SER A 392 -10.81 24.11 17.63
C SER A 392 -12.22 24.37 17.10
N SER A 393 -12.37 24.72 15.83
CA SER A 393 -13.67 24.94 15.20
C SER A 393 -14.54 23.67 15.24
N LEU A 394 -13.97 22.52 14.86
CA LEU A 394 -14.72 21.25 14.82
C LEU A 394 -14.93 20.64 16.21
N PHE A 395 -14.17 21.00 17.22
CA PHE A 395 -14.49 20.66 18.60
C PHE A 395 -15.72 21.43 19.10
N SER A 396 -15.90 22.66 18.64
CA SER A 396 -17.08 23.49 18.98
C SER A 396 -18.32 23.15 18.15
N ASP A 397 -18.14 22.67 16.91
CA ASP A 397 -19.26 22.34 16.01
C ASP A 397 -19.34 20.82 15.77
N HIS A 398 -20.12 20.18 16.64
CA HIS A 398 -20.37 18.73 16.56
C HIS A 398 -21.05 18.32 15.25
N ARG A 399 -22.00 19.17 14.75
CA ARG A 399 -22.77 18.84 13.53
C ARG A 399 -21.86 18.82 12.29
N GLU A 400 -21.02 19.85 12.14
CA GLU A 400 -20.08 19.90 11.02
C GLU A 400 -19.01 18.82 11.14
N ARG A 401 -18.52 18.55 12.35
CA ARG A 401 -17.60 17.44 12.62
C ARG A 401 -18.17 16.10 12.14
N GLU A 402 -19.38 15.78 12.54
CA GLU A 402 -20.06 14.55 12.14
C GLU A 402 -20.31 14.50 10.63
N ALA A 403 -20.74 15.61 10.03
CA ALA A 403 -20.99 15.70 8.59
C ALA A 403 -19.72 15.45 7.75
N ILE A 404 -18.57 16.02 8.14
CA ILE A 404 -17.28 15.77 7.45
C ILE A 404 -16.87 14.30 7.61
N GLY A 405 -16.96 13.74 8.82
CA GLY A 405 -16.63 12.36 9.09
C GLY A 405 -17.49 11.39 8.27
N LEU A 406 -18.80 11.62 8.17
CA LEU A 406 -19.69 10.81 7.36
C LEU A 406 -19.35 10.90 5.86
N ARG A 407 -18.99 12.06 5.33
CA ARG A 407 -18.52 12.20 3.94
C ARG A 407 -17.25 11.38 3.71
N ALA A 408 -16.29 11.43 4.64
CA ALA A 408 -15.08 10.62 4.53
C ALA A 408 -15.38 9.10 4.52
N LEU A 409 -16.25 8.66 5.41
CA LEU A 409 -16.70 7.26 5.48
C LEU A 409 -17.47 6.84 4.22
N GLU A 410 -18.28 7.72 3.67
CA GLU A 410 -19.04 7.43 2.45
C GLU A 410 -18.11 7.21 1.25
N VAL A 411 -17.02 7.99 1.13
CA VAL A 411 -15.99 7.76 0.10
C VAL A 411 -15.38 6.36 0.27
N VAL A 412 -15.05 5.95 1.50
CA VAL A 412 -14.53 4.59 1.76
C VAL A 412 -15.57 3.55 1.34
N ASN A 413 -16.82 3.68 1.78
CA ASN A 413 -17.90 2.72 1.54
C ASN A 413 -18.27 2.60 0.05
N LYS A 414 -18.36 3.70 -0.69
CA LYS A 414 -18.62 3.71 -2.14
C LYS A 414 -17.54 2.99 -2.96
N ASN A 415 -16.32 2.94 -2.45
CA ASN A 415 -15.18 2.35 -3.15
C ASN A 415 -14.77 0.98 -2.60
N ARG A 416 -15.47 0.43 -1.61
CA ARG A 416 -15.28 -0.93 -1.07
C ARG A 416 -15.72 -2.01 -2.05
N GLY A 417 -15.29 -3.25 -1.78
CA GLY A 417 -15.65 -4.44 -2.55
C GLY A 417 -14.69 -4.75 -3.69
N ALA A 418 -13.64 -3.96 -3.88
CA ALA A 418 -12.58 -4.25 -4.83
C ALA A 418 -11.85 -5.56 -4.45
N LEU A 419 -11.59 -5.73 -3.16
CA LEU A 419 -10.89 -6.90 -2.62
C LEU A 419 -11.66 -8.20 -2.87
N ASP A 420 -12.96 -8.22 -2.63
CA ASP A 420 -13.78 -9.40 -2.85
C ASP A 420 -13.83 -9.77 -4.33
N LYS A 421 -14.06 -8.80 -5.22
CA LYS A 421 -14.03 -9.02 -6.68
C LYS A 421 -12.68 -9.58 -7.15
N VAL A 422 -11.58 -9.10 -6.57
CA VAL A 422 -10.24 -9.56 -6.90
C VAL A 422 -10.02 -10.99 -6.40
N VAL A 423 -10.38 -11.29 -5.18
CA VAL A 423 -10.22 -12.62 -4.56
C VAL A 423 -11.10 -13.65 -5.29
N ASP A 424 -12.36 -13.33 -5.56
CA ASP A 424 -13.27 -14.18 -6.31
C ASP A 424 -12.72 -14.48 -7.71
N GLY A 425 -12.27 -13.43 -8.42
CA GLY A 425 -11.66 -13.59 -9.74
C GLY A 425 -10.39 -14.44 -9.74
N ILE A 426 -9.61 -14.46 -8.66
CA ILE A 426 -8.46 -15.35 -8.52
C ILE A 426 -8.94 -16.78 -8.25
N ILE A 427 -9.83 -16.99 -7.26
CA ILE A 427 -10.30 -18.33 -6.86
C ILE A 427 -10.98 -19.07 -7.99
N GLU A 428 -11.80 -18.39 -8.80
CA GLU A 428 -12.47 -18.98 -9.96
C GLU A 428 -11.49 -19.56 -11.00
N ARG A 429 -10.21 -19.18 -10.95
CA ARG A 429 -9.22 -19.51 -11.99
C ARG A 429 -8.01 -20.30 -11.44
N VAL A 430 -7.96 -20.58 -10.14
CA VAL A 430 -6.97 -21.43 -9.47
C VAL A 430 -7.49 -22.87 -9.38
#